data_53f4e19fea8eec4307cd1749c0753f49
#
_entry.id   53f4e19fea8eec4307cd1749c0753f49
#
_cell.length_a   1.000
_cell.length_b   1.000
_cell.length_c   1.000
_cell.angle_alpha   90.00
_cell.angle_beta   90.00
_cell.angle_gamma   90.00
#
_symmetry.space_group_name_H-M   'P 1'
#
loop_
_entity.id
_entity.type
_entity.pdbx_description
1 polymer ?
#
loop_
_entity_poly.entity_id
_entity_poly.type
_entity_poly.pdbx_seq_one_letter_code
_entity_poly.pdbx_strand_id
1 'polypeptide(L)'
;MKKQLLLLLLLLLFTFSNSFSQARKELNFGIIGANYEIPVHKDISIAPGVSTNLDLNWITLYVRGNYYLDNLSEITNESWDVYGGLGLGYAMYNGDADKDNDLDLGLHIGGRWFWNEKWGVYLELGGGNTQGASGGLGITVKL
;
A
#
# COMPACT_ATOMS: atom_id res chain seq x y z
N MET A 1 -13.51 -23.22 16.28
CA MET A 1 -13.96 -21.83 16.37
C MET A 1 -13.06 -20.85 15.64
N LYS A 2 -11.73 -20.81 15.88
CA LYS A 2 -10.82 -19.87 15.19
C LYS A 2 -10.75 -20.04 13.67
N LYS A 3 -10.78 -21.29 13.17
CA LYS A 3 -10.79 -21.58 11.72
C LYS A 3 -12.11 -21.19 11.06
N GLN A 4 -13.23 -21.32 11.76
CA GLN A 4 -14.56 -20.94 11.26
C GLN A 4 -14.71 -19.42 11.22
N LEU A 5 -14.14 -18.71 12.21
CA LEU A 5 -14.11 -17.24 12.23
C LEU A 5 -13.27 -16.67 11.09
N LEU A 6 -12.12 -17.31 10.80
CA LEU A 6 -11.26 -16.92 9.68
C LEU A 6 -11.96 -17.16 8.33
N LEU A 7 -12.69 -18.26 8.20
CA LEU A 7 -13.45 -18.58 7.00
C LEU A 7 -14.63 -17.61 6.81
N LEU A 8 -15.29 -17.23 7.89
CA LEU A 8 -16.37 -16.24 7.89
C LEU A 8 -15.85 -14.84 7.52
N LEU A 9 -14.69 -14.48 8.04
CA LEU A 9 -14.01 -13.21 7.70
C LEU A 9 -13.61 -13.17 6.22
N LEU A 10 -13.08 -14.29 5.70
CA LEU A 10 -12.77 -14.44 4.27
C LEU A 10 -14.04 -14.35 3.41
N LEU A 11 -15.11 -15.02 3.82
CA LEU A 11 -16.40 -14.97 3.10
C LEU A 11 -17.02 -13.57 3.14
N LEU A 12 -16.90 -12.83 4.24
CA LEU A 12 -17.34 -11.44 4.34
C LEU A 12 -16.57 -10.52 3.38
N LEU A 13 -15.28 -10.76 3.17
CA LEU A 13 -14.46 -10.03 2.21
C LEU A 13 -14.91 -10.27 0.75
N PHE A 14 -15.53 -11.43 0.45
CA PHE A 14 -16.02 -11.77 -0.88
C PHE A 14 -17.47 -11.33 -1.18
N THR A 15 -18.25 -10.96 -0.17
CA THR A 15 -19.69 -10.64 -0.35
C THR A 15 -19.98 -9.17 -0.69
N PHE A 16 -18.98 -8.28 -0.60
CA PHE A 16 -19.15 -6.87 -1.00
C PHE A 16 -18.85 -6.66 -2.48
N SER A 17 -19.61 -7.35 -3.34
CA SER A 17 -19.41 -7.27 -4.79
C SER A 17 -20.51 -6.49 -5.46
N ASN A 18 -20.46 -5.16 -5.38
CA ASN A 18 -21.19 -4.34 -6.33
C ASN A 18 -20.40 -3.07 -6.67
N SER A 19 -20.15 -2.92 -7.96
CA SER A 19 -19.76 -1.69 -8.65
C SER A 19 -18.28 -1.29 -8.64
N PHE A 20 -17.78 -0.99 -9.81
CA PHE A 20 -16.52 -0.34 -10.17
C PHE A 20 -15.25 -0.95 -9.56
N SER A 21 -14.46 -1.55 -10.44
CA SER A 21 -13.09 -1.98 -10.10
C SER A 21 -12.26 -0.75 -9.81
N GLN A 22 -11.81 -0.57 -8.57
CA GLN A 22 -10.91 0.51 -8.18
C GLN A 22 -9.46 0.08 -8.24
N ALA A 23 -9.19 -1.18 -7.90
CA ALA A 23 -7.88 -1.75 -8.05
C ALA A 23 -7.49 -1.81 -9.53
N ARG A 24 -6.39 -1.18 -9.88
CA ARG A 24 -5.87 -1.07 -11.24
C ARG A 24 -4.36 -1.10 -11.24
N LYS A 25 -3.76 -1.20 -12.41
CA LYS A 25 -2.31 -1.10 -12.54
C LYS A 25 -1.88 0.35 -12.34
N GLU A 26 -1.01 0.57 -11.38
CA GLU A 26 -0.47 1.88 -11.07
C GLU A 26 1.02 1.80 -10.77
N LEU A 27 1.70 2.87 -11.07
CA LEU A 27 3.08 3.07 -10.70
C LEU A 27 3.14 4.26 -9.74
N ASN A 28 3.65 4.04 -8.55
CA ASN A 28 3.75 5.04 -7.50
C ASN A 28 5.21 5.38 -7.26
N PHE A 29 5.53 6.68 -7.32
CA PHE A 29 6.86 7.22 -7.06
C PHE A 29 6.80 8.21 -5.91
N GLY A 30 7.45 7.88 -4.82
CA GLY A 30 7.62 8.76 -3.67
C GLY A 30 9.02 9.33 -3.58
N ILE A 31 9.21 10.21 -2.62
CA ILE A 31 10.52 10.80 -2.32
C ILE A 31 11.52 9.72 -1.89
N ILE A 32 11.03 8.70 -1.20
CA ILE A 32 11.84 7.66 -0.58
C ILE A 32 11.52 6.25 -1.07
N GLY A 33 10.81 6.10 -2.18
CA GLY A 33 10.51 4.76 -2.70
C GLY A 33 9.60 4.76 -3.92
N ALA A 34 9.46 3.58 -4.49
CA ALA A 34 8.57 3.33 -5.62
C ALA A 34 7.93 1.95 -5.49
N ASN A 35 6.73 1.81 -6.02
CA ASN A 35 6.08 0.51 -6.14
C ASN A 35 5.24 0.42 -7.41
N TYR A 36 5.02 -0.82 -7.82
CA TYR A 36 4.15 -1.16 -8.94
C TYR A 36 2.94 -1.90 -8.41
N GLU A 37 1.76 -1.36 -8.60
CA GLU A 37 0.52 -1.90 -8.10
C GLU A 37 -0.15 -2.78 -9.15
N ILE A 38 -0.52 -4.00 -8.75
CA ILE A 38 -1.12 -5.03 -9.59
C ILE A 38 -2.48 -5.40 -8.98
N PRO A 39 -3.59 -5.20 -9.71
CA PRO A 39 -4.89 -5.60 -9.23
C PRO A 39 -5.00 -7.13 -9.19
N VAL A 40 -5.43 -7.66 -8.06
CA VAL A 40 -5.71 -9.10 -7.87
C VAL A 40 -7.19 -9.37 -7.64
N HIS A 41 -7.92 -8.34 -7.26
CA HIS A 41 -9.37 -8.32 -7.11
C HIS A 41 -9.87 -6.90 -7.44
N LYS A 42 -11.18 -6.69 -7.60
CA LYS A 42 -11.75 -5.38 -7.90
C LYS A 42 -11.40 -4.28 -6.88
N ASP A 43 -11.26 -4.64 -5.61
CA ASP A 43 -10.94 -3.72 -4.51
C ASP A 43 -9.60 -4.04 -3.84
N ILE A 44 -8.84 -5.00 -4.36
CA ILE A 44 -7.59 -5.44 -3.77
C ILE A 44 -6.47 -5.43 -4.82
N SER A 45 -5.36 -4.87 -4.45
CA SER A 45 -4.12 -4.93 -5.21
C SER A 45 -2.95 -5.44 -4.37
N ILE A 46 -1.92 -5.91 -5.03
CA ILE A 46 -0.61 -6.16 -4.46
C ILE A 46 0.40 -5.20 -5.07
N ALA A 47 1.32 -4.72 -4.27
CA ALA A 47 2.28 -3.71 -4.70
C ALA A 47 3.70 -4.09 -4.24
N PRO A 48 4.46 -4.83 -5.07
CA PRO A 48 5.89 -4.94 -4.87
C PRO A 48 6.57 -3.59 -5.03
N GLY A 49 7.57 -3.34 -4.20
CA GLY A 49 8.23 -2.05 -4.21
C GLY A 49 9.55 -2.02 -3.46
N VAL A 50 10.17 -0.88 -3.50
CA VAL A 50 11.41 -0.56 -2.80
C VAL A 50 11.26 0.77 -2.10
N SER A 51 11.80 0.87 -0.90
CA SER A 51 11.90 2.13 -0.15
C SER A 51 13.26 2.26 0.51
N THR A 52 13.61 3.49 0.83
CA THR A 52 14.85 3.85 1.50
C THR A 52 14.61 5.09 2.36
N ASN A 53 15.62 5.53 3.11
CA ASN A 53 15.61 6.84 3.74
C ASN A 53 16.41 7.86 2.91
N LEU A 54 16.32 9.14 3.28
CA LEU A 54 17.02 10.21 2.57
C LEU A 54 18.56 10.07 2.59
N ASP A 55 19.10 9.41 3.62
CA ASP A 55 20.52 9.17 3.78
C ASP A 55 21.01 7.89 3.10
N LEU A 56 20.11 7.11 2.49
CA LEU A 56 20.37 5.82 1.84
C LEU A 56 21.06 4.79 2.76
N ASN A 57 20.86 4.91 4.08
CA ASN A 57 21.44 4.02 5.06
C ASN A 57 20.76 2.67 5.16
N TRP A 58 19.55 2.57 4.62
CA TRP A 58 18.81 1.33 4.52
C TRP A 58 17.97 1.28 3.24
N ILE A 59 17.75 0.07 2.78
CA ILE A 59 16.87 -0.24 1.65
C ILE A 59 15.92 -1.34 2.10
N THR A 60 14.64 -1.16 1.88
CA THR A 60 13.63 -2.18 2.12
C THR A 60 13.01 -2.62 0.81
N LEU A 61 13.10 -3.91 0.52
CA LEU A 61 12.29 -4.55 -0.51
C LEU A 61 10.99 -5.02 0.14
N TYR A 62 9.85 -4.67 -0.42
CA TYR A 62 8.57 -5.01 0.19
C TYR A 62 7.52 -5.44 -0.82
N VAL A 63 6.52 -6.14 -0.32
CA VAL A 63 5.24 -6.37 -0.98
C VAL A 63 4.13 -5.88 -0.06
N ARG A 64 3.23 -5.06 -0.58
CA ARG A 64 2.05 -4.56 0.14
C ARG A 64 0.79 -5.14 -0.46
N GLY A 65 -0.21 -5.38 0.38
CA GLY A 65 -1.59 -5.60 -0.01
C GLY A 65 -2.40 -4.35 0.30
N ASN A 66 -3.06 -3.78 -0.69
CA ASN A 66 -3.93 -2.63 -0.55
C ASN A 66 -5.38 -3.04 -0.72
N TYR A 67 -6.24 -2.56 0.17
CA TYR A 67 -7.68 -2.66 0.05
C TYR A 67 -8.25 -1.25 -0.17
N TYR A 68 -9.01 -1.08 -1.24
CA TYR A 68 -9.65 0.18 -1.59
C TYR A 68 -10.94 0.36 -0.80
N LEU A 69 -11.03 1.46 -0.05
CA LEU A 69 -12.09 1.77 0.89
C LEU A 69 -13.22 2.63 0.30
N ASP A 70 -13.10 3.06 -0.95
CA ASP A 70 -14.00 4.03 -1.57
C ASP A 70 -15.45 3.50 -1.60
N ASN A 71 -15.62 2.20 -1.81
CA ASN A 71 -16.95 1.57 -1.75
C ASN A 71 -17.57 1.56 -0.34
N LEU A 72 -16.74 1.62 0.70
CA LEU A 72 -17.20 1.65 2.09
C LEU A 72 -17.46 3.08 2.58
N SER A 73 -16.78 4.05 2.00
CA SER A 73 -16.84 5.46 2.40
C SER A 73 -17.77 6.31 1.54
N GLU A 74 -18.52 5.68 0.61
CA GLU A 74 -19.43 6.36 -0.33
C GLU A 74 -18.74 7.47 -1.15
N ILE A 75 -17.43 7.35 -1.35
CA ILE A 75 -16.69 8.25 -2.23
C ILE A 75 -17.03 7.87 -3.67
N THR A 76 -17.90 8.66 -4.29
CA THR A 76 -18.36 8.45 -5.67
C THR A 76 -17.51 9.16 -6.72
N ASN A 77 -16.56 9.98 -6.29
CA ASN A 77 -15.71 10.74 -7.19
C ASN A 77 -14.51 9.91 -7.64
N GLU A 78 -14.44 9.58 -8.92
CA GLU A 78 -13.37 8.80 -9.54
C GLU A 78 -11.97 9.43 -9.47
N SER A 79 -11.89 10.71 -9.10
CA SER A 79 -10.62 11.42 -8.91
C SER A 79 -9.97 11.15 -7.56
N TRP A 80 -10.68 10.49 -6.64
CA TRP A 80 -10.20 10.19 -5.29
C TRP A 80 -10.20 8.70 -5.04
N ASP A 81 -9.13 8.21 -4.45
CA ASP A 81 -9.04 6.87 -3.90
C ASP A 81 -8.60 6.95 -2.44
N VAL A 82 -9.22 6.14 -1.59
CA VAL A 82 -8.77 5.89 -0.22
C VAL A 82 -8.50 4.41 -0.07
N TYR A 83 -7.37 4.07 0.49
CA TYR A 83 -6.95 2.69 0.67
C TYR A 83 -6.23 2.48 2.00
N GLY A 84 -6.25 1.26 2.46
CA GLY A 84 -5.48 0.82 3.61
C GLY A 84 -4.91 -0.56 3.36
N GLY A 85 -3.89 -0.94 4.09
CA GLY A 85 -3.28 -2.24 3.84
C GLY A 85 -2.20 -2.67 4.81
N LEU A 86 -1.62 -3.82 4.44
CA LEU A 86 -0.56 -4.49 5.15
C LEU A 86 0.66 -4.60 4.24
N GLY A 87 1.83 -4.53 4.83
CA GLY A 87 3.10 -4.72 4.12
C GLY A 87 3.99 -5.74 4.81
N LEU A 88 4.70 -6.49 4.00
CA LEU A 88 5.81 -7.34 4.41
C LEU A 88 7.04 -6.94 3.61
N GLY A 89 8.12 -6.66 4.29
CA GLY A 89 9.37 -6.26 3.67
C GLY A 89 10.58 -6.91 4.33
N TYR A 90 11.71 -6.74 3.68
CA TYR A 90 13.02 -7.08 4.20
C TYR A 90 13.90 -5.83 4.17
N ALA A 91 14.21 -5.34 5.36
CA ALA A 91 15.05 -4.16 5.54
C ALA A 91 16.52 -4.55 5.59
N MET A 92 17.30 -3.97 4.70
CA MET A 92 18.74 -4.14 4.62
C MET A 92 19.41 -2.84 5.06
N TYR A 93 20.22 -2.93 6.09
CA TYR A 93 20.96 -1.78 6.61
C TYR A 93 22.36 -1.73 5.99
N ASN A 94 22.75 -0.55 5.54
CA ASN A 94 24.02 -0.31 4.86
C ASN A 94 24.81 0.75 5.64
N GLY A 95 25.84 0.31 6.35
CA GLY A 95 26.80 1.23 6.98
C GLY A 95 26.70 1.44 8.49
N ASP A 96 25.74 0.85 9.18
CA ASP A 96 25.69 0.87 10.64
C ASP A 96 25.94 -0.54 11.18
N ALA A 97 27.10 -0.74 11.83
CA ALA A 97 27.55 -2.04 12.31
C ALA A 97 26.66 -2.63 13.44
N ASP A 98 25.76 -1.82 13.99
CA ASP A 98 24.89 -2.19 15.11
C ASP A 98 23.45 -2.55 14.69
N LYS A 99 23.12 -2.48 13.40
CA LYS A 99 21.78 -2.82 12.88
C LYS A 99 21.85 -4.01 11.95
N ASP A 100 21.18 -5.08 12.35
CA ASP A 100 21.01 -6.27 11.52
C ASP A 100 19.85 -6.09 10.53
N ASN A 101 19.94 -6.80 9.41
CA ASN A 101 18.82 -6.92 8.48
C ASN A 101 17.65 -7.61 9.16
N ASP A 102 16.42 -7.12 8.92
CA ASP A 102 15.25 -7.62 9.61
C ASP A 102 14.01 -7.64 8.70
N LEU A 103 13.04 -8.45 9.10
CA LEU A 103 11.71 -8.47 8.49
C LEU A 103 10.91 -7.26 8.98
N ASP A 104 10.37 -6.53 8.03
CA ASP A 104 9.49 -5.39 8.28
C ASP A 104 8.04 -5.75 8.03
N LEU A 105 7.23 -5.68 9.08
CA LEU A 105 5.79 -5.82 9.02
C LEU A 105 5.18 -4.46 9.28
N GLY A 106 4.33 -3.99 8.37
CA GLY A 106 3.76 -2.66 8.47
C GLY A 106 2.28 -2.61 8.13
N LEU A 107 1.68 -1.52 8.60
CA LEU A 107 0.32 -1.10 8.28
C LEU A 107 0.40 0.26 7.60
N HIS A 108 -0.50 0.52 6.68
CA HIS A 108 -0.61 1.83 6.04
C HIS A 108 -2.05 2.18 5.69
N ILE A 109 -2.29 3.48 5.62
CA ILE A 109 -3.50 4.07 5.07
C ILE A 109 -3.09 5.24 4.18
N GLY A 110 -3.74 5.39 3.04
CA GLY A 110 -3.42 6.44 2.10
C GLY A 110 -4.60 6.95 1.32
N GLY A 111 -4.39 8.08 0.69
CA GLY A 111 -5.30 8.67 -0.26
C GLY A 111 -4.57 9.09 -1.52
N ARG A 112 -5.27 9.05 -2.64
CA ARG A 112 -4.80 9.52 -3.94
C ARG A 112 -5.79 10.52 -4.51
N TRP A 113 -5.26 11.52 -5.16
CA TRP A 113 -6.05 12.47 -5.93
C TRP A 113 -5.48 12.58 -7.34
N PHE A 114 -6.34 12.35 -8.34
CA PHE A 114 -6.00 12.40 -9.75
C PHE A 114 -6.52 13.70 -10.37
N TRP A 115 -5.61 14.50 -10.94
CA TRP A 115 -5.98 15.73 -11.65
C TRP A 115 -6.35 15.48 -13.12
N ASN A 116 -6.09 14.27 -13.62
CA ASN A 116 -6.55 13.79 -14.92
C ASN A 116 -6.72 12.26 -14.89
N GLU A 117 -7.08 11.66 -16.00
CA GLU A 117 -7.33 10.21 -16.10
C GLU A 117 -6.10 9.34 -15.80
N LYS A 118 -4.91 9.88 -15.85
CA LYS A 118 -3.65 9.13 -15.74
C LYS A 118 -2.81 9.51 -14.54
N TRP A 119 -2.71 10.79 -14.20
CA TRP A 119 -1.75 11.32 -13.22
C TRP A 119 -2.43 11.80 -11.94
N GLY A 120 -1.83 11.48 -10.82
CA GLY A 120 -2.27 11.92 -9.51
C GLY A 120 -1.12 12.08 -8.53
N VAL A 121 -1.47 12.52 -7.34
CA VAL A 121 -0.61 12.53 -6.16
C VAL A 121 -1.17 11.59 -5.11
N TYR A 122 -0.30 11.05 -4.29
CA TYR A 122 -0.71 10.28 -3.12
C TYR A 122 -0.08 10.82 -1.85
N LEU A 123 -0.82 10.64 -0.77
CA LEU A 123 -0.34 10.82 0.60
C LEU A 123 -0.64 9.54 1.36
N GLU A 124 0.33 9.03 2.08
CA GLU A 124 0.23 7.80 2.84
C GLU A 124 0.82 8.00 4.24
N LEU A 125 0.18 7.43 5.21
CA LEU A 125 0.64 7.32 6.60
C LEU A 125 0.69 5.84 6.96
N GLY A 126 1.69 5.46 7.71
CA GLY A 126 1.85 4.07 8.10
C GLY A 126 2.84 3.89 9.24
N GLY A 127 3.21 2.66 9.44
CA GLY A 127 4.23 2.30 10.39
C GLY A 127 4.51 0.81 10.35
N GLY A 128 5.68 0.45 10.83
CA GLY A 128 6.15 -0.92 10.88
C GLY A 128 6.99 -1.19 12.12
N ASN A 129 7.33 -2.46 12.31
CA ASN A 129 8.11 -2.88 13.46
C ASN A 129 9.59 -2.46 13.39
N THR A 130 10.12 -2.19 12.19
CA THR A 130 11.53 -1.79 12.01
C THR A 130 11.72 -0.28 11.97
N GLN A 131 10.74 0.46 11.44
CA GLN A 131 10.86 1.90 11.16
C GLN A 131 9.97 2.79 12.05
N GLY A 132 9.04 2.19 12.82
CA GLY A 132 8.05 2.96 13.57
C GLY A 132 7.06 3.67 12.65
N ALA A 133 6.65 4.89 13.01
CA ALA A 133 5.75 5.70 12.21
C ALA A 133 6.44 6.20 10.94
N SER A 134 5.73 6.14 9.82
CA SER A 134 6.21 6.54 8.50
C SER A 134 5.16 7.33 7.73
N GLY A 135 5.59 8.14 6.78
CA GLY A 135 4.73 8.85 5.86
C GLY A 135 5.32 8.85 4.46
N GLY A 136 4.46 8.82 3.46
CA GLY A 136 4.83 8.87 2.06
C GLY A 136 4.05 9.94 1.31
N LEU A 137 4.72 10.64 0.43
CA LEU A 137 4.13 11.58 -0.52
C LEU A 137 4.78 11.35 -1.87
N GLY A 138 3.99 11.34 -2.92
CA GLY A 138 4.53 11.13 -4.26
C GLY A 138 3.50 11.26 -5.37
N ILE A 139 3.93 10.83 -6.55
CA ILE A 139 3.15 10.84 -7.78
C ILE A 139 2.67 9.42 -8.06
N THR A 140 1.45 9.31 -8.51
CA THR A 140 0.85 8.04 -8.97
C THR A 140 0.46 8.16 -10.44
N VAL A 141 0.66 7.08 -11.17
CA VAL A 141 0.38 7.00 -12.61
C VAL A 141 -0.45 5.76 -12.89
N LYS A 142 -1.65 5.93 -13.43
CA LYS A 142 -2.48 4.83 -13.96
C LYS A 142 -1.88 4.31 -15.27
N LEU A 143 -1.78 2.99 -15.39
CA LEU A 143 -1.20 2.31 -16.56
C LEU A 143 -2.25 1.64 -17.42
#